data_5b1087f2e34894704e1ecaaffaeec53d
#
_entry.id   5b1087f2e34894704e1ecaaffaeec53d
#
_cell.length_a   1.000
_cell.length_b   1.000
_cell.length_c   1.000
_cell.angle_alpha   90.00
_cell.angle_beta   90.00
_cell.angle_gamma   90.00
#
_symmetry.space_group_name_H-M   'P 1'
#
loop_
_entity.id
_entity.type
_entity.pdbx_description
1 polymer ?
#
loop_
_entity_poly.entity_id
_entity_poly.type
_entity_poly.pdbx_seq_one_letter_code
_entity_poly.pdbx_strand_id
1 'polypeptide(L)'
;MNAYFKNTRLEDEEENPKDLPESSMEKMMSGWQFDKKFIEQRKIFLWGAVDNKSAKDITNRLMYLEAIDPGKEITFYINSPGGVVTSGMVIYDTMQMISSPVSTVCMGMAASMGSILLSGGEKGKRFIFPSGEVMIHQPSGGGQGVSADLEIMATQMQKVKEMGADVLAKNCGKTREQIMKDFDRDYWMDAKEALAYGIVDGLMEKL
;
A
#
# COMPACT_ATOMS: atom_id res chain seq x y z
N MET A 1 -29.57 5.19 29.63
CA MET A 1 -30.01 4.58 28.36
C MET A 1 -30.07 5.69 27.33
N ASN A 2 -29.37 5.60 26.20
CA ASN A 2 -29.18 6.63 25.14
C ASN A 2 -28.26 7.81 25.47
N ALA A 3 -26.99 7.64 25.25
CA ALA A 3 -26.08 8.76 24.91
C ALA A 3 -24.68 8.25 24.57
N TYR A 4 -24.47 7.61 23.41
CA TYR A 4 -23.11 7.39 22.88
C TYR A 4 -23.13 7.17 21.36
N PHE A 5 -23.78 8.07 20.62
CA PHE A 5 -23.46 8.33 19.22
C PHE A 5 -23.42 9.85 19.02
N LYS A 6 -22.36 10.51 19.49
CA LYS A 6 -21.99 11.78 18.92
C LYS A 6 -21.31 11.50 17.59
N ASN A 7 -22.07 11.66 16.52
CA ASN A 7 -21.57 11.88 15.18
C ASN A 7 -20.62 13.09 15.22
N THR A 8 -19.32 12.85 15.32
CA THR A 8 -18.33 13.79 14.81
C THR A 8 -18.33 13.62 13.30
N ARG A 9 -19.23 14.31 12.63
CA ARG A 9 -19.06 14.68 11.25
C ARG A 9 -17.79 15.49 11.19
N LEU A 10 -16.70 14.90 10.72
CA LEU A 10 -15.60 15.65 10.13
C LEU A 10 -16.18 16.17 8.82
N GLU A 11 -16.74 17.37 8.85
CA GLU A 11 -16.97 18.17 7.67
C GLU A 11 -15.56 18.56 7.21
N ASP A 12 -15.00 17.79 6.27
CA ASP A 12 -13.95 18.28 5.42
C ASP A 12 -14.60 19.42 4.64
N GLU A 13 -14.42 20.68 5.09
CA GLU A 13 -14.77 21.86 4.32
C GLU A 13 -13.93 21.79 3.03
N GLU A 14 -14.53 21.31 1.95
CA GLU A 14 -13.95 21.44 0.62
C GLU A 14 -13.87 22.93 0.32
N GLU A 15 -12.70 23.53 0.49
CA GLU A 15 -12.45 24.92 0.11
C GLU A 15 -12.81 25.09 -1.37
N ASN A 16 -13.69 26.05 -1.64
CA ASN A 16 -14.12 26.35 -3.00
C ASN A 16 -12.89 26.81 -3.82
N PRO A 17 -12.55 26.14 -4.94
CA PRO A 17 -11.36 26.48 -5.73
C PRO A 17 -11.29 27.94 -6.18
N LYS A 18 -12.44 28.67 -6.19
CA LYS A 18 -12.50 30.09 -6.60
C LYS A 18 -12.05 31.07 -5.50
N ASP A 19 -11.94 30.59 -4.26
CA ASP A 19 -11.58 31.45 -3.10
C ASP A 19 -10.10 31.29 -2.73
N LEU A 20 -9.33 30.48 -3.48
CA LEU A 20 -7.90 30.27 -3.22
C LEU A 20 -7.05 31.43 -3.78
N PRO A 21 -5.99 31.86 -3.07
CA PRO A 21 -5.01 32.82 -3.60
C PRO A 21 -4.40 32.34 -4.92
N GLU A 22 -4.06 33.24 -5.85
CA GLU A 22 -3.44 32.90 -7.14
C GLU A 22 -2.23 31.95 -7.00
N SER A 23 -1.38 32.18 -5.98
CA SER A 23 -0.24 31.30 -5.68
C SER A 23 -0.65 29.87 -5.29
N SER A 24 -1.83 29.68 -4.73
CA SER A 24 -2.38 28.35 -4.39
C SER A 24 -2.98 27.66 -5.63
N MET A 25 -3.60 28.44 -6.51
CA MET A 25 -4.07 27.93 -7.81
C MET A 25 -2.93 27.52 -8.72
N GLU A 26 -1.83 28.28 -8.79
CA GLU A 26 -0.64 27.91 -9.55
C GLU A 26 0.00 26.62 -9.01
N LYS A 27 0.09 26.46 -7.70
CA LYS A 27 0.59 25.23 -7.08
C LYS A 27 -0.33 24.02 -7.36
N MET A 28 -1.63 24.22 -7.32
CA MET A 28 -2.61 23.19 -7.65
C MET A 28 -2.54 22.79 -9.13
N MET A 29 -2.40 23.76 -10.04
CA MET A 29 -2.24 23.52 -11.47
C MET A 29 -0.92 22.83 -11.80
N SER A 30 0.17 23.19 -11.13
CA SER A 30 1.48 22.53 -11.31
C SER A 30 1.43 21.07 -10.82
N GLY A 31 0.86 20.81 -9.65
CA GLY A 31 0.65 19.47 -9.14
C GLY A 31 -0.20 18.60 -10.08
N TRP A 32 -1.28 19.16 -10.61
CA TRP A 32 -2.14 18.49 -11.60
C TRP A 32 -1.42 18.16 -12.91
N GLN A 33 -0.51 19.04 -13.38
CA GLN A 33 0.30 18.77 -14.57
C GLN A 33 1.30 17.61 -14.37
N PHE A 34 1.93 17.52 -13.19
CA PHE A 34 2.79 16.39 -12.85
C PHE A 34 2.01 15.08 -12.79
N ASP A 35 0.89 15.07 -12.07
CA ASP A 35 0.03 13.90 -11.95
C ASP A 35 -0.45 13.42 -13.33
N LYS A 36 -0.91 14.35 -14.18
CA LYS A 36 -1.31 14.04 -15.56
C LYS A 36 -0.18 13.38 -16.34
N LYS A 37 1.04 13.92 -16.26
CA LYS A 37 2.19 13.38 -16.97
C LYS A 37 2.58 11.99 -16.50
N PHE A 38 2.52 11.73 -15.19
CA PHE A 38 2.78 10.40 -14.64
C PHE A 38 1.71 9.39 -15.04
N ILE A 39 0.43 9.77 -15.01
CA ILE A 39 -0.65 8.91 -15.48
C ILE A 39 -0.52 8.58 -16.97
N GLU A 40 -0.15 9.55 -17.83
CA GLU A 40 0.15 9.29 -19.24
C GLU A 40 1.29 8.27 -19.42
N GLN A 41 2.27 8.26 -18.51
CA GLN A 41 3.35 7.26 -18.47
C GLN A 41 2.98 5.98 -17.72
N ARG A 42 1.73 5.84 -17.27
CA ARG A 42 1.24 4.71 -16.48
C ARG A 42 2.02 4.50 -15.17
N LYS A 43 2.46 5.58 -14.54
CA LYS A 43 3.16 5.61 -13.27
C LYS A 43 2.23 6.13 -12.18
N ILE A 44 2.12 5.39 -11.10
CA ILE A 44 1.34 5.75 -9.91
C ILE A 44 2.22 5.70 -8.66
N PHE A 45 1.85 6.45 -7.63
CA PHE A 45 2.70 6.64 -6.45
C PHE A 45 1.88 6.48 -5.17
N LEU A 46 2.39 5.69 -4.23
CA LEU A 46 1.97 5.68 -2.84
C LEU A 46 3.06 6.38 -2.01
N TRP A 47 2.74 7.53 -1.44
CA TRP A 47 3.64 8.32 -0.63
C TRP A 47 3.05 8.57 0.74
N GLY A 48 3.63 7.98 1.78
CA GLY A 48 3.13 8.04 3.16
C GLY A 48 2.23 6.87 3.55
N ALA A 49 1.31 7.11 4.49
CA ALA A 49 0.50 6.05 5.09
C ALA A 49 -0.52 5.42 4.12
N VAL A 50 -0.77 4.14 4.32
CA VAL A 50 -1.89 3.42 3.70
C VAL A 50 -3.14 3.67 4.54
N ASP A 51 -4.07 4.44 4.00
CA ASP A 51 -5.36 4.78 4.58
C ASP A 51 -6.49 4.75 3.54
N ASN A 52 -7.70 5.10 3.93
CA ASN A 52 -8.84 5.10 3.00
C ASN A 52 -8.68 6.09 1.84
N LYS A 53 -8.01 7.22 2.07
CA LYS A 53 -7.80 8.26 1.05
C LYS A 53 -6.77 7.80 0.02
N SER A 54 -5.61 7.34 0.47
CA SER A 54 -4.57 6.80 -0.41
C SER A 54 -5.05 5.56 -1.16
N ALA A 55 -5.79 4.66 -0.49
CA ALA A 55 -6.35 3.46 -1.12
C ALA A 55 -7.35 3.82 -2.23
N LYS A 56 -8.26 4.75 -1.98
CA LYS A 56 -9.22 5.24 -2.99
C LYS A 56 -8.49 5.83 -4.20
N ASP A 57 -7.49 6.69 -3.99
CA ASP A 57 -6.74 7.32 -5.07
C ASP A 57 -6.00 6.28 -5.92
N ILE A 58 -5.23 5.40 -5.28
CA ILE A 58 -4.46 4.35 -5.99
C ILE A 58 -5.39 3.40 -6.76
N THR A 59 -6.46 2.93 -6.12
CA THR A 59 -7.42 2.03 -6.76
C THR A 59 -8.09 2.68 -7.97
N ASN A 60 -8.51 3.94 -7.85
CA ASN A 60 -9.08 4.69 -8.97
C ASN A 60 -8.09 4.82 -10.14
N ARG A 61 -6.80 5.08 -9.85
CA ARG A 61 -5.75 5.17 -10.87
C ARG A 61 -5.48 3.83 -11.55
N LEU A 62 -5.43 2.73 -10.77
CA LEU A 62 -5.29 1.38 -11.33
C LEU A 62 -6.45 1.04 -12.27
N MET A 63 -7.69 1.23 -11.81
CA MET A 63 -8.90 0.96 -12.60
C MET A 63 -9.00 1.86 -13.85
N TYR A 64 -8.63 3.13 -13.72
CA TYR A 64 -8.60 4.06 -14.85
C TYR A 64 -7.58 3.62 -15.91
N LEU A 65 -6.35 3.28 -15.49
CA LEU A 65 -5.29 2.82 -16.39
C LEU A 65 -5.65 1.49 -17.07
N GLU A 66 -6.30 0.58 -16.35
CA GLU A 66 -6.85 -0.65 -16.91
C GLU A 66 -7.92 -0.36 -17.97
N ALA A 67 -8.85 0.58 -17.68
CA ALA A 67 -9.96 0.90 -18.58
C ALA A 67 -9.52 1.55 -19.90
N ILE A 68 -8.46 2.37 -19.89
CA ILE A 68 -8.01 3.08 -21.10
C ILE A 68 -7.09 2.25 -22.00
N ASP A 69 -6.34 1.29 -21.43
CA ASP A 69 -5.38 0.46 -22.18
C ASP A 69 -5.14 -0.87 -21.43
N PRO A 70 -6.09 -1.83 -21.51
CA PRO A 70 -6.03 -3.08 -20.77
C PRO A 70 -4.79 -3.91 -21.14
N GLY A 71 -4.20 -4.57 -20.16
CA GLY A 71 -3.04 -5.45 -20.36
C GLY A 71 -1.71 -4.74 -20.51
N LYS A 72 -1.67 -3.42 -20.55
CA LYS A 72 -0.43 -2.65 -20.60
C LYS A 72 0.11 -2.41 -19.20
N GLU A 73 1.42 -2.56 -19.03
CA GLU A 73 2.10 -2.45 -17.74
C GLU A 73 1.82 -1.12 -17.02
N ILE A 74 1.63 -1.20 -15.70
CA ILE A 74 1.53 -0.07 -14.79
C ILE A 74 2.72 -0.13 -13.83
N THR A 75 3.43 0.97 -13.61
CA THR A 75 4.50 1.04 -12.62
C THR A 75 3.99 1.71 -11.35
N PHE A 76 4.07 1.01 -10.24
CA PHE A 76 3.62 1.45 -8.93
C PHE A 76 4.82 1.71 -8.00
N TYR A 77 5.10 2.97 -7.74
CA TYR A 77 6.16 3.42 -6.83
C TYR A 77 5.64 3.52 -5.40
N ILE A 78 6.41 2.98 -4.45
CA ILE A 78 6.00 2.86 -3.05
C ILE A 78 7.07 3.48 -2.15
N ASN A 79 6.67 4.48 -1.35
CA ASN A 79 7.39 5.01 -0.20
C ASN A 79 6.42 5.14 0.97
N SER A 80 6.27 4.06 1.75
CA SER A 80 5.21 3.94 2.74
C SER A 80 5.66 3.20 4.00
N PRO A 81 5.32 3.72 5.20
CA PRO A 81 5.46 2.99 6.45
C PRO A 81 4.38 1.89 6.64
N GLY A 82 3.45 1.74 5.70
CA GLY A 82 2.27 0.89 5.85
C GLY A 82 1.07 1.65 6.40
N GLY A 83 0.17 0.95 7.08
CA GLY A 83 -1.04 1.54 7.66
C GLY A 83 -2.21 0.58 7.74
N VAL A 84 -3.41 1.04 7.39
CA VAL A 84 -4.67 0.30 7.54
C VAL A 84 -4.72 -0.92 6.63
N VAL A 85 -4.82 -2.11 7.21
CA VAL A 85 -4.77 -3.38 6.47
C VAL A 85 -5.89 -3.49 5.44
N THR A 86 -7.14 -3.17 5.82
CA THR A 86 -8.29 -3.25 4.90
C THR A 86 -8.12 -2.32 3.70
N SER A 87 -7.60 -1.11 3.92
CA SER A 87 -7.29 -0.15 2.84
C SER A 87 -6.19 -0.68 1.91
N GLY A 88 -5.15 -1.28 2.48
CA GLY A 88 -4.08 -1.87 1.68
C GLY A 88 -4.52 -3.09 0.88
N MET A 89 -5.40 -3.94 1.45
CA MET A 89 -5.92 -5.11 0.73
C MET A 89 -6.81 -4.71 -0.46
N VAL A 90 -7.54 -3.59 -0.39
CA VAL A 90 -8.26 -3.06 -1.56
C VAL A 90 -7.30 -2.75 -2.72
N ILE A 91 -6.15 -2.14 -2.43
CA ILE A 91 -5.11 -1.88 -3.46
C ILE A 91 -4.55 -3.21 -3.98
N TYR A 92 -4.14 -4.10 -3.06
CA TYR A 92 -3.57 -5.41 -3.41
C TYR A 92 -4.50 -6.22 -4.31
N ASP A 93 -5.76 -6.40 -3.90
CA ASP A 93 -6.75 -7.16 -4.66
C ASP A 93 -6.99 -6.52 -6.04
N THR A 94 -7.05 -5.19 -6.13
CA THR A 94 -7.17 -4.50 -7.41
C THR A 94 -5.99 -4.81 -8.32
N MET A 95 -4.74 -4.78 -7.80
CA MET A 95 -3.55 -5.15 -8.56
C MET A 95 -3.62 -6.59 -9.09
N GLN A 96 -4.21 -7.51 -8.31
CA GLN A 96 -4.33 -8.92 -8.71
C GLN A 96 -5.48 -9.19 -9.70
N MET A 97 -6.50 -8.31 -9.74
CA MET A 97 -7.72 -8.54 -10.53
C MET A 97 -7.71 -7.86 -11.90
N ILE A 98 -6.92 -6.81 -12.09
CA ILE A 98 -6.77 -6.17 -13.40
C ILE A 98 -5.90 -7.02 -14.34
N SER A 99 -6.10 -6.87 -15.66
CA SER A 99 -5.31 -7.59 -16.68
C SER A 99 -3.93 -6.95 -16.93
N SER A 100 -3.78 -5.67 -16.59
CA SER A 100 -2.52 -4.93 -16.68
C SER A 100 -1.53 -5.43 -15.63
N PRO A 101 -0.33 -5.92 -16.01
CA PRO A 101 0.68 -6.31 -15.04
C PRO A 101 1.16 -5.08 -14.27
N VAL A 102 1.24 -5.19 -12.94
CA VAL A 102 1.71 -4.11 -12.07
C VAL A 102 3.15 -4.36 -11.68
N SER A 103 4.08 -3.54 -12.19
CA SER A 103 5.46 -3.49 -11.72
C SER A 103 5.52 -2.65 -10.45
N THR A 104 6.14 -3.14 -9.38
CA THR A 104 6.27 -2.42 -8.10
C THR A 104 7.70 -1.98 -7.86
N VAL A 105 7.87 -0.78 -7.30
CA VAL A 105 9.19 -0.20 -7.04
C VAL A 105 9.22 0.44 -5.66
N CYS A 106 10.03 -0.10 -4.75
CA CYS A 106 10.29 0.55 -3.46
C CYS A 106 11.25 1.74 -3.64
N MET A 107 10.79 2.95 -3.27
CA MET A 107 11.57 4.18 -3.22
C MET A 107 11.68 4.63 -1.76
N GLY A 108 12.83 4.44 -1.13
CA GLY A 108 13.03 4.77 0.28
C GLY A 108 12.55 3.66 1.20
N MET A 109 11.24 3.50 1.42
CA MET A 109 10.72 2.50 2.35
C MET A 109 9.47 1.80 1.84
N ALA A 110 9.38 0.50 2.08
CA ALA A 110 8.13 -0.28 1.98
C ALA A 110 7.95 -1.12 3.25
N ALA A 111 7.29 -0.56 4.26
CA ALA A 111 7.14 -1.23 5.56
C ALA A 111 5.69 -1.70 5.79
N SER A 112 5.53 -2.78 6.58
CA SER A 112 4.22 -3.29 7.01
C SER A 112 3.28 -3.52 5.80
N MET A 113 2.13 -2.87 5.73
CA MET A 113 1.22 -2.97 4.58
C MET A 113 1.90 -2.55 3.26
N GLY A 114 2.88 -1.62 3.29
CA GLY A 114 3.70 -1.25 2.13
C GLY A 114 4.50 -2.41 1.57
N SER A 115 5.01 -3.30 2.41
CA SER A 115 5.75 -4.50 1.98
C SER A 115 4.83 -5.55 1.32
N ILE A 116 3.60 -5.66 1.79
CA ILE A 116 2.55 -6.50 1.16
C ILE A 116 2.28 -6.01 -0.27
N LEU A 117 2.09 -4.68 -0.43
CA LEU A 117 1.86 -4.08 -1.75
C LEU A 117 3.07 -4.25 -2.68
N LEU A 118 4.29 -4.04 -2.17
CA LEU A 118 5.53 -4.25 -2.92
C LEU A 118 5.63 -5.70 -3.42
N SER A 119 5.42 -6.66 -2.53
CA SER A 119 5.47 -8.08 -2.85
C SER A 119 4.39 -8.52 -3.85
N GLY A 120 3.27 -7.77 -3.92
CA GLY A 120 2.12 -8.04 -4.78
C GLY A 120 2.31 -7.67 -6.25
N GLY A 121 3.43 -7.08 -6.63
CA GLY A 121 3.78 -6.82 -8.02
C GLY A 121 3.92 -8.09 -8.85
N GLU A 122 3.82 -7.95 -10.17
CA GLU A 122 4.03 -9.04 -11.12
C GLU A 122 5.40 -9.69 -10.91
N LYS A 123 5.44 -11.02 -10.90
CA LYS A 123 6.68 -11.77 -10.69
C LYS A 123 7.72 -11.43 -11.77
N GLY A 124 8.94 -11.10 -11.35
CA GLY A 124 10.01 -10.60 -12.22
C GLY A 124 9.99 -9.08 -12.43
N LYS A 125 9.00 -8.36 -11.85
CA LYS A 125 8.83 -6.90 -12.02
C LYS A 125 8.69 -6.15 -10.69
N ARG A 126 9.29 -6.69 -9.63
CA ARG A 126 9.32 -6.06 -8.30
C ARG A 126 10.73 -5.56 -8.03
N PHE A 127 10.87 -4.27 -7.84
CA PHE A 127 12.19 -3.63 -7.73
C PHE A 127 12.33 -2.81 -6.46
N ILE A 128 13.57 -2.53 -6.09
CA ILE A 128 13.92 -1.66 -4.97
C ILE A 128 15.09 -0.76 -5.34
N PHE A 129 15.06 0.51 -4.93
CA PHE A 129 16.21 1.39 -5.05
C PHE A 129 17.35 0.93 -4.16
N PRO A 130 18.64 1.23 -4.51
CA PRO A 130 19.80 0.75 -3.76
C PRO A 130 19.81 1.12 -2.27
N SER A 131 19.22 2.25 -1.90
CA SER A 131 19.07 2.72 -0.52
C SER A 131 17.67 2.46 0.05
N GLY A 132 16.86 1.64 -0.61
CA GLY A 132 15.54 1.29 -0.15
C GLY A 132 15.58 0.25 0.98
N GLU A 133 14.58 0.31 1.84
CA GLU A 133 14.41 -0.61 2.95
C GLU A 133 13.02 -1.24 2.92
N VAL A 134 12.95 -2.50 3.33
CA VAL A 134 11.68 -3.22 3.47
C VAL A 134 11.54 -3.73 4.88
N MET A 135 10.34 -3.63 5.45
CA MET A 135 10.06 -4.21 6.76
C MET A 135 8.77 -5.03 6.71
N ILE A 136 8.85 -6.24 7.22
CA ILE A 136 7.70 -7.10 7.47
C ILE A 136 7.48 -7.30 8.96
N HIS A 137 6.24 -7.31 9.39
CA HIS A 137 5.84 -7.65 10.76
C HIS A 137 4.38 -8.10 10.82
N GLN A 138 4.01 -8.77 11.91
CA GLN A 138 2.63 -9.13 12.17
C GLN A 138 1.75 -7.89 12.39
N PRO A 139 0.43 -7.96 12.11
CA PRO A 139 -0.46 -6.84 12.34
C PRO A 139 -0.45 -6.44 13.81
N SER A 140 -0.46 -5.13 14.05
CA SER A 140 -0.59 -4.54 15.38
C SER A 140 -1.93 -3.85 15.51
N GLY A 141 -2.49 -3.88 16.70
CA GLY A 141 -3.75 -3.21 17.00
C GLY A 141 -4.19 -3.54 18.42
N GLY A 142 -5.28 -2.94 18.85
CA GLY A 142 -5.87 -3.16 20.15
C GLY A 142 -7.25 -2.56 20.22
N GLY A 143 -7.97 -2.86 21.29
CA GLY A 143 -9.29 -2.32 21.54
C GLY A 143 -9.65 -2.34 23.00
N GLN A 144 -10.76 -1.70 23.32
CA GLN A 144 -11.37 -1.69 24.64
C GLN A 144 -12.80 -2.15 24.52
N GLY A 145 -13.27 -2.90 25.50
CA GLY A 145 -14.65 -3.42 25.51
C GLY A 145 -14.85 -4.48 26.56
N VAL A 146 -16.00 -5.14 26.53
CA VAL A 146 -16.27 -6.31 27.37
C VAL A 146 -15.49 -7.52 26.85
N SER A 147 -15.30 -8.54 27.70
CA SER A 147 -14.49 -9.72 27.38
C SER A 147 -14.87 -10.37 26.04
N ALA A 148 -16.15 -10.54 25.76
CA ALA A 148 -16.63 -11.13 24.51
C ALA A 148 -16.21 -10.32 23.26
N ASP A 149 -16.24 -8.99 23.33
CA ASP A 149 -15.80 -8.13 22.21
C ASP A 149 -14.27 -8.24 21.99
N LEU A 150 -13.51 -8.32 23.08
CA LEU A 150 -12.05 -8.51 23.00
C LEU A 150 -11.66 -9.86 22.39
N GLU A 151 -12.40 -10.93 22.69
CA GLU A 151 -12.21 -12.26 22.08
C GLU A 151 -12.50 -12.23 20.57
N ILE A 152 -13.57 -11.55 20.16
CA ILE A 152 -13.90 -11.35 18.73
C ILE A 152 -12.78 -10.58 18.04
N MET A 153 -12.28 -9.49 18.63
CA MET A 153 -11.18 -8.70 18.07
C MET A 153 -9.88 -9.50 17.96
N ALA A 154 -9.54 -10.28 19.00
CA ALA A 154 -8.36 -11.15 18.96
C ALA A 154 -8.47 -12.20 17.85
N THR A 155 -9.64 -12.81 17.68
CA THR A 155 -9.91 -13.78 16.60
C THR A 155 -9.78 -13.12 15.22
N GLN A 156 -10.29 -11.91 15.04
CA GLN A 156 -10.17 -11.18 13.79
C GLN A 156 -8.71 -10.80 13.50
N MET A 157 -7.97 -10.35 14.51
CA MET A 157 -6.54 -10.04 14.38
C MET A 157 -5.74 -11.28 13.95
N GLN A 158 -6.05 -12.45 14.50
CA GLN A 158 -5.42 -13.70 14.10
C GLN A 158 -5.67 -14.02 12.61
N LYS A 159 -6.92 -13.84 12.13
CA LYS A 159 -7.24 -14.03 10.70
C LYS A 159 -6.44 -13.08 9.80
N VAL A 160 -6.31 -11.83 10.20
CA VAL A 160 -5.51 -10.82 9.47
C VAL A 160 -4.02 -11.21 9.45
N LYS A 161 -3.49 -11.69 10.57
CA LYS A 161 -2.12 -12.21 10.67
C LYS A 161 -1.89 -13.36 9.70
N GLU A 162 -2.79 -14.33 9.68
CA GLU A 162 -2.73 -15.50 8.80
C GLU A 162 -2.81 -15.10 7.32
N MET A 163 -3.74 -14.23 6.97
CA MET A 163 -3.88 -13.70 5.61
C MET A 163 -2.60 -13.00 5.13
N GLY A 164 -2.01 -12.13 5.97
CA GLY A 164 -0.74 -11.46 5.64
C GLY A 164 0.42 -12.44 5.45
N ALA A 165 0.49 -13.49 6.28
CA ALA A 165 1.47 -14.54 6.14
C ALA A 165 1.30 -15.33 4.83
N ASP A 166 0.08 -15.67 4.47
CA ASP A 166 -0.23 -16.42 3.24
C ASP A 166 0.14 -15.60 1.98
N VAL A 167 -0.19 -14.30 1.98
CA VAL A 167 0.19 -13.38 0.89
C VAL A 167 1.70 -13.29 0.74
N LEU A 168 2.43 -13.05 1.83
CA LEU A 168 3.89 -12.96 1.78
C LEU A 168 4.54 -14.29 1.40
N ALA A 169 4.04 -15.42 1.92
CA ALA A 169 4.54 -16.75 1.58
C ALA A 169 4.43 -17.02 0.08
N LYS A 170 3.25 -16.78 -0.48
CA LYS A 170 2.98 -16.90 -1.92
C LYS A 170 3.92 -16.01 -2.75
N ASN A 171 4.01 -14.74 -2.39
CA ASN A 171 4.72 -13.73 -3.20
C ASN A 171 6.24 -13.87 -3.09
N CYS A 172 6.78 -14.25 -1.91
CA CYS A 172 8.21 -14.41 -1.69
C CYS A 172 8.72 -15.84 -2.01
N GLY A 173 7.82 -16.79 -2.28
CA GLY A 173 8.20 -18.19 -2.52
C GLY A 173 8.75 -18.89 -1.25
N LYS A 174 8.23 -18.50 -0.08
CA LYS A 174 8.59 -19.08 1.23
C LYS A 174 7.45 -19.90 1.80
N THR A 175 7.74 -20.71 2.81
CA THR A 175 6.69 -21.39 3.55
C THR A 175 5.98 -20.41 4.50
N ARG A 176 4.72 -20.69 4.80
CA ARG A 176 3.95 -19.89 5.77
C ARG A 176 4.63 -19.88 7.14
N GLU A 177 5.16 -21.03 7.58
CA GLU A 177 5.86 -21.17 8.86
C GLU A 177 7.08 -20.25 8.93
N GLN A 178 7.84 -20.14 7.82
CA GLN A 178 8.97 -19.23 7.75
C GLN A 178 8.54 -17.78 7.88
N ILE A 179 7.50 -17.37 7.13
CA ILE A 179 6.96 -16.00 7.22
C ILE A 179 6.45 -15.71 8.63
N MET A 180 5.68 -16.64 9.24
CA MET A 180 5.16 -16.48 10.60
C MET A 180 6.27 -16.30 11.65
N LYS A 181 7.42 -16.91 11.45
CA LYS A 181 8.60 -16.74 12.29
C LYS A 181 9.27 -15.39 12.04
N ASP A 182 9.48 -15.03 10.77
CA ASP A 182 10.25 -13.84 10.40
C ASP A 182 9.51 -12.56 10.78
N PHE A 183 8.17 -12.51 10.61
CA PHE A 183 7.40 -11.31 10.88
C PHE A 183 6.78 -11.26 12.29
N ASP A 184 7.19 -12.13 13.21
CA ASP A 184 6.74 -12.07 14.62
C ASP A 184 7.18 -10.77 15.31
N ARG A 185 8.27 -10.18 14.86
CA ARG A 185 8.74 -8.82 15.21
C ARG A 185 9.11 -8.07 13.93
N ASP A 186 9.44 -6.80 14.07
CA ASP A 186 9.92 -6.00 12.94
C ASP A 186 11.16 -6.64 12.32
N TYR A 187 11.00 -7.14 11.10
CA TYR A 187 12.08 -7.74 10.33
C TYR A 187 12.45 -6.81 9.18
N TRP A 188 13.52 -6.06 9.39
CA TRP A 188 14.05 -5.10 8.43
C TRP A 188 15.00 -5.76 7.44
N MET A 189 14.94 -5.33 6.20
CA MET A 189 15.77 -5.79 5.11
C MET A 189 16.27 -4.60 4.31
N ASP A 190 17.57 -4.51 4.06
CA ASP A 190 18.13 -3.64 3.03
C ASP A 190 17.78 -4.16 1.63
N ALA A 191 18.20 -3.41 0.59
CA ALA A 191 17.86 -3.76 -0.78
C ALA A 191 18.41 -5.14 -1.22
N LYS A 192 19.58 -5.54 -0.73
CA LYS A 192 20.20 -6.86 -1.06
C LYS A 192 19.51 -7.98 -0.29
N GLU A 193 19.20 -7.75 0.97
CA GLU A 193 18.47 -8.68 1.82
C GLU A 193 17.04 -8.90 1.29
N ALA A 194 16.36 -7.83 0.86
CA ALA A 194 15.03 -7.88 0.24
C ALA A 194 15.03 -8.71 -1.05
N LEU A 195 16.06 -8.57 -1.88
CA LEU A 195 16.26 -9.39 -3.08
C LEU A 195 16.50 -10.87 -2.71
N ALA A 196 17.40 -11.14 -1.76
CA ALA A 196 17.68 -12.49 -1.30
C ALA A 196 16.48 -13.15 -0.60
N TYR A 197 15.66 -12.35 0.07
CA TYR A 197 14.41 -12.80 0.69
C TYR A 197 13.35 -13.20 -0.36
N GLY A 198 13.38 -12.59 -1.53
CA GLY A 198 12.44 -12.83 -2.62
C GLY A 198 11.21 -11.92 -2.58
N ILE A 199 11.23 -10.85 -1.76
CA ILE A 199 10.15 -9.86 -1.72
C ILE A 199 10.22 -8.89 -2.91
N VAL A 200 11.40 -8.74 -3.50
CA VAL A 200 11.64 -8.07 -4.79
C VAL A 200 12.41 -9.00 -5.74
N ASP A 201 12.43 -8.67 -7.02
CA ASP A 201 13.05 -9.45 -8.07
C ASP A 201 14.35 -8.82 -8.60
N GLY A 202 14.62 -7.55 -8.26
CA GLY A 202 15.81 -6.86 -8.71
C GLY A 202 16.07 -5.53 -8.02
N LEU A 203 17.30 -5.03 -8.16
CA LEU A 203 17.67 -3.68 -7.78
C LEU A 203 17.41 -2.74 -8.96
N MET A 204 16.86 -1.56 -8.68
CA MET A 204 16.64 -0.53 -9.70
C MET A 204 17.97 0.22 -9.96
N GLU A 205 18.56 0.01 -11.11
CA GLU A 205 19.81 0.67 -11.50
C GLU A 205 19.59 2.02 -12.20
N LYS A 206 18.48 2.13 -12.95
CA LYS A 206 18.07 3.34 -13.70
C LYS A 206 16.56 3.41 -13.79
N LEU A 207 16.00 4.63 -13.88
CA LEU A 207 14.59 4.93 -14.11
C LEU A 207 14.23 4.92 -15.58
#